data_52c0c45b7b0208b736ddd47ff56b2bd2
#
_entry.id   52c0c45b7b0208b736ddd47ff56b2bd2
#
_cell.length_a   1.000
_cell.length_b   1.000
_cell.length_c   1.000
_cell.angle_alpha   90.00
_cell.angle_beta   90.00
_cell.angle_gamma   90.00
#
_symmetry.space_group_name_H-M   'P 1'
#
loop_
_entity.id
_entity.type
_entity.pdbx_description
1 polymer ?
#
loop_
_entity_poly.entity_id
_entity_poly.type
_entity_poly.pdbx_seq_one_letter_code
_entity_poly.pdbx_strand_id
1 'polypeptide(L)'
;TWEGYNYEDAVLLNERLVRDDVYTSIQIEEYSCESRDTKLGPEEITRDIPNVGEDMLRDLDDEGVIRVGAEVHAGDILVGKVTPKGETELTSEERLLRAIFGEKAREVRDTSLRLPHGESGIVVETRVFSRENSDVLQPGVIKVVRVYIAQKRKISVGDKMAGRHGNKGVVSRILPPEDMPFLADGTPLDIVLNPLGVPSRMNIGQVLEVHLGIAAKKLGWKIMTPVFNGANEAEIAECLRQAGLRDDGKTTLYDGRTGKPFDNPVTVGIM
;
A
#
# COMPACT_ATOMS: atom_id res chain seq x y z
N THR A 1 -18.10 -1.44 -23.89
CA THR A 1 -16.72 -1.91 -23.58
C THR A 1 -15.72 -1.23 -24.50
N TRP A 2 -14.59 -0.80 -23.92
CA TRP A 2 -13.50 -0.20 -24.70
C TRP A 2 -12.28 -1.11 -24.70
N GLU A 3 -11.87 -1.60 -25.85
CA GLU A 3 -10.74 -2.53 -26.05
C GLU A 3 -10.78 -3.80 -25.15
N GLY A 4 -11.90 -4.10 -24.52
CA GLY A 4 -12.05 -5.18 -23.56
C GLY A 4 -11.42 -4.94 -22.20
N TYR A 5 -10.75 -3.82 -21.98
CA TYR A 5 -10.05 -3.53 -20.70
C TYR A 5 -10.98 -3.26 -19.53
N ASN A 6 -12.23 -2.92 -19.79
CA ASN A 6 -13.30 -2.73 -18.81
C ASN A 6 -14.41 -3.78 -18.94
N TYR A 7 -14.08 -4.98 -19.42
CA TYR A 7 -15.04 -6.08 -19.57
C TYR A 7 -15.56 -6.53 -18.20
N GLU A 8 -16.87 -6.74 -18.08
CA GLU A 8 -17.55 -7.04 -16.81
C GLU A 8 -17.25 -5.98 -15.71
N ASP A 9 -16.68 -6.42 -14.59
CA ASP A 9 -16.32 -5.56 -13.45
C ASP A 9 -14.86 -5.07 -13.50
N ALA A 10 -14.20 -5.21 -14.63
CA ALA A 10 -12.86 -4.70 -14.82
C ALA A 10 -12.85 -3.16 -14.90
N VAL A 11 -11.87 -2.55 -14.25
CA VAL A 11 -11.68 -1.10 -14.21
C VAL A 11 -10.36 -0.75 -14.89
N LEU A 12 -10.42 0.17 -15.84
CA LEU A 12 -9.23 0.74 -16.45
C LEU A 12 -8.86 2.06 -15.78
N LEU A 13 -7.60 2.21 -15.41
CA LEU A 13 -7.08 3.42 -14.76
C LEU A 13 -6.05 4.15 -15.63
N ASN A 14 -6.01 5.46 -15.45
CA ASN A 14 -4.95 6.32 -15.96
C ASN A 14 -3.72 6.26 -15.03
N GLU A 15 -2.53 6.13 -15.61
CA GLU A 15 -1.25 6.15 -14.87
C GLU A 15 -1.06 7.43 -14.04
N ARG A 16 -1.67 8.54 -14.43
CA ARG A 16 -1.67 9.77 -13.66
C ARG A 16 -2.12 9.56 -12.20
N LEU A 17 -3.12 8.72 -11.97
CA LEU A 17 -3.60 8.40 -10.61
C LEU A 17 -2.53 7.74 -9.74
N VAL A 18 -1.70 6.91 -10.35
CA VAL A 18 -0.58 6.24 -9.64
C VAL A 18 0.55 7.23 -9.38
N ARG A 19 0.88 8.03 -10.39
CA ARG A 19 1.96 9.03 -10.30
C ARG A 19 1.66 10.12 -9.27
N ASP A 20 0.42 10.62 -9.25
CA ASP A 20 -0.02 11.71 -8.38
C ASP A 20 -0.50 11.20 -7.00
N ASP A 21 -0.27 9.92 -6.68
CA ASP A 21 -0.64 9.28 -5.40
C ASP A 21 -2.12 9.41 -5.00
N VAL A 22 -3.05 9.46 -5.98
CA VAL A 22 -4.49 9.69 -5.73
C VAL A 22 -5.10 8.53 -4.94
N TYR A 23 -4.76 7.28 -5.25
CA TYR A 23 -5.21 6.07 -4.55
C TYR A 23 -4.06 5.38 -3.83
N THR A 24 -3.22 6.15 -3.18
CA THR A 24 -2.10 5.63 -2.39
C THR A 24 -2.51 5.56 -0.93
N SER A 25 -2.23 4.43 -0.30
CA SER A 25 -2.43 4.22 1.13
C SER A 25 -1.11 4.04 1.86
N ILE A 26 -1.08 4.45 3.13
CA ILE A 26 0.05 4.20 4.02
C ILE A 26 -0.40 3.11 4.99
N GLN A 27 0.32 2.00 5.00
CA GLN A 27 0.12 0.90 5.92
C GLN A 27 1.28 0.87 6.91
N ILE A 28 0.96 0.80 8.21
CA ILE A 28 1.98 0.64 9.26
C ILE A 28 1.90 -0.79 9.76
N GLU A 29 3.01 -1.52 9.66
CA GLU A 29 3.15 -2.88 10.14
C GLU A 29 4.06 -2.95 11.36
N GLU A 30 3.70 -3.80 12.32
CA GLU A 30 4.47 -4.04 13.54
C GLU A 30 5.28 -5.32 13.40
N TYR A 31 6.58 -5.22 13.62
CA TYR A 31 7.50 -6.34 13.72
C TYR A 31 8.03 -6.41 15.15
N SER A 32 7.89 -7.56 15.79
CA SER A 32 8.34 -7.74 17.16
C SER A 32 9.44 -8.79 17.27
N CYS A 33 10.45 -8.49 18.07
CA CYS A 33 11.53 -9.40 18.43
C CYS A 33 11.61 -9.54 19.95
N GLU A 34 11.61 -10.77 20.42
CA GLU A 34 11.74 -11.08 21.84
C GLU A 34 13.10 -11.73 22.11
N SER A 35 13.76 -11.28 23.17
CA SER A 35 14.91 -11.95 23.76
C SER A 35 14.46 -12.76 24.96
N ARG A 36 14.74 -14.06 24.96
CA ARG A 36 14.31 -15.00 25.97
C ARG A 36 15.47 -15.62 26.70
N ASP A 37 15.24 -16.04 27.93
CA ASP A 37 16.17 -16.85 28.67
C ASP A 37 16.07 -18.31 28.19
N THR A 38 17.19 -18.91 27.76
CA THR A 38 17.24 -20.27 27.27
C THR A 38 18.10 -21.15 28.17
N LYS A 39 17.97 -22.49 28.06
CA LYS A 39 18.77 -23.44 28.83
C LYS A 39 20.28 -23.33 28.56
N LEU A 40 20.67 -22.74 27.43
CA LEU A 40 22.07 -22.55 27.02
C LEU A 40 22.62 -21.17 27.39
N GLY A 41 21.78 -20.31 27.95
CA GLY A 41 22.07 -18.93 28.29
C GLY A 41 21.03 -17.96 27.72
N PRO A 42 21.06 -16.69 28.14
CA PRO A 42 20.14 -15.70 27.65
C PRO A 42 20.42 -15.33 26.19
N GLU A 43 19.36 -15.11 25.43
CA GLU A 43 19.46 -14.44 24.12
C GLU A 43 19.79 -12.97 24.34
N GLU A 44 20.58 -12.40 23.45
CA GLU A 44 21.02 -11.01 23.55
C GLU A 44 20.60 -10.23 22.32
N ILE A 45 20.04 -9.04 22.51
CA ILE A 45 19.81 -8.05 21.47
C ILE A 45 21.04 -7.15 21.39
N THR A 46 21.75 -7.21 20.27
CA THR A 46 23.05 -6.56 20.11
C THR A 46 23.33 -6.24 18.64
N ARG A 47 24.17 -5.25 18.41
CA ARG A 47 24.73 -4.93 17.10
C ARG A 47 25.85 -5.91 16.68
N ASP A 48 26.50 -6.57 17.63
CA ASP A 48 27.60 -7.52 17.39
C ASP A 48 27.07 -8.86 16.93
N ILE A 49 26.83 -8.98 15.64
CA ILE A 49 26.24 -10.15 14.98
C ILE A 49 27.34 -10.86 14.19
N PRO A 50 27.56 -12.19 14.37
CA PRO A 50 28.57 -12.92 13.63
C PRO A 50 28.23 -13.03 12.13
N ASN A 51 29.24 -12.96 11.28
CA ASN A 51 29.14 -13.16 9.82
C ASN A 51 28.23 -12.16 9.08
N VAL A 52 28.11 -10.95 9.60
CA VAL A 52 27.34 -9.86 8.98
C VAL A 52 28.29 -8.70 8.68
N GLY A 53 28.23 -8.18 7.45
CA GLY A 53 29.03 -7.03 7.02
C GLY A 53 28.53 -5.71 7.66
N GLU A 54 29.46 -4.77 7.83
CA GLU A 54 29.18 -3.44 8.38
C GLU A 54 28.07 -2.68 7.62
N ASP A 55 27.95 -2.89 6.32
CA ASP A 55 26.93 -2.27 5.49
C ASP A 55 25.50 -2.63 5.94
N MET A 56 25.29 -3.87 6.40
CA MET A 56 23.99 -4.32 6.93
C MET A 56 23.73 -3.83 8.35
N LEU A 57 24.76 -3.42 9.07
CA LEU A 57 24.66 -2.90 10.45
C LEU A 57 24.60 -1.38 10.51
N ARG A 58 24.70 -0.72 9.38
CA ARG A 58 24.80 0.73 9.28
C ARG A 58 23.66 1.49 9.97
N ASP A 59 22.43 0.97 9.81
CA ASP A 59 21.23 1.61 10.33
C ASP A 59 20.79 1.09 11.72
N LEU A 60 21.59 0.21 12.34
CA LEU A 60 21.41 -0.23 13.72
C LEU A 60 22.11 0.72 14.69
N ASP A 61 21.46 0.99 15.82
CA ASP A 61 22.08 1.68 16.96
C ASP A 61 23.04 0.76 17.74
N ASP A 62 23.64 1.30 18.79
CA ASP A 62 24.60 0.56 19.63
C ASP A 62 23.92 -0.61 20.39
N GLU A 63 22.62 -0.55 20.60
CA GLU A 63 21.83 -1.62 21.21
C GLU A 63 21.36 -2.69 20.22
N GLY A 64 21.63 -2.53 18.93
CA GLY A 64 21.23 -3.46 17.88
C GLY A 64 19.80 -3.26 17.38
N VAL A 65 19.18 -2.10 17.62
CA VAL A 65 17.85 -1.74 17.13
C VAL A 65 17.97 -0.77 15.96
N ILE A 66 17.13 -0.94 14.95
CA ILE A 66 17.15 -0.04 13.80
C ILE A 66 16.70 1.37 14.17
N ARG A 67 17.36 2.39 13.61
CA ARG A 67 17.02 3.79 13.86
C ARG A 67 15.72 4.20 13.19
N VAL A 68 14.98 5.09 13.83
CA VAL A 68 13.81 5.74 13.24
C VAL A 68 14.21 6.59 12.03
N GLY A 69 13.42 6.50 10.95
CA GLY A 69 13.70 7.18 9.68
C GLY A 69 14.58 6.39 8.71
N ALA A 70 15.03 5.19 9.08
CA ALA A 70 15.77 4.31 8.18
C ALA A 70 14.85 3.77 7.08
N GLU A 71 15.31 3.78 5.85
CA GLU A 71 14.67 3.09 4.74
C GLU A 71 15.13 1.64 4.73
N VAL A 72 14.19 0.71 4.72
CA VAL A 72 14.44 -0.73 4.84
C VAL A 72 13.88 -1.50 3.66
N HIS A 73 14.62 -2.52 3.26
CA HIS A 73 14.28 -3.43 2.18
C HIS A 73 14.24 -4.88 2.66
N ALA A 74 13.69 -5.76 1.86
CA ALA A 74 13.63 -7.19 2.17
C ALA A 74 15.02 -7.75 2.52
N GLY A 75 15.10 -8.41 3.67
CA GLY A 75 16.34 -8.98 4.18
C GLY A 75 17.15 -8.08 5.11
N ASP A 76 16.86 -6.78 5.20
CA ASP A 76 17.53 -5.87 6.13
C ASP A 76 17.26 -6.25 7.58
N ILE A 77 18.23 -6.03 8.45
CA ILE A 77 18.12 -6.34 9.88
C ILE A 77 17.38 -5.21 10.57
N LEU A 78 16.26 -5.56 11.23
CA LEU A 78 15.48 -4.63 12.05
C LEU A 78 15.94 -4.63 13.50
N VAL A 79 16.22 -5.81 14.03
CA VAL A 79 16.72 -6.00 15.38
C VAL A 79 17.79 -7.08 15.36
N GLY A 80 18.98 -6.72 15.78
CA GLY A 80 20.08 -7.66 15.89
C GLY A 80 19.89 -8.54 17.12
N LYS A 81 19.81 -9.86 16.95
CA LYS A 81 19.69 -10.81 18.04
C LYS A 81 20.62 -12.00 17.83
N VAL A 82 21.26 -12.44 18.89
CA VAL A 82 22.10 -13.62 18.91
C VAL A 82 21.61 -14.60 19.95
N THR A 83 21.67 -15.88 19.63
CA THR A 83 21.25 -16.97 20.51
C THR A 83 22.45 -17.87 20.78
N PRO A 84 22.73 -18.30 22.04
CA PRO A 84 23.81 -19.23 22.35
C PRO A 84 23.64 -20.56 21.61
N LYS A 85 24.75 -21.10 21.07
CA LYS A 85 24.80 -22.45 20.45
C LYS A 85 25.05 -23.55 21.49
N GLY A 86 24.41 -24.68 21.29
CA GLY A 86 24.77 -25.93 22.02
C GLY A 86 26.03 -26.56 21.49
N GLU A 87 26.75 -27.33 22.33
CA GLU A 87 27.97 -28.03 21.96
C GLU A 87 27.82 -28.98 20.75
N THR A 88 26.60 -29.48 20.53
CA THR A 88 26.29 -30.40 19.41
C THR A 88 26.09 -29.66 18.08
N GLU A 89 25.91 -28.35 18.08
CA GLU A 89 25.69 -27.54 16.87
C GLU A 89 26.99 -26.94 16.30
N LEU A 90 28.12 -27.17 16.96
CA LEU A 90 29.44 -26.70 16.50
C LEU A 90 29.92 -27.46 15.28
N THR A 91 30.34 -26.74 14.26
CA THR A 91 31.07 -27.37 13.13
C THR A 91 32.42 -27.89 13.55
N SER A 92 33.01 -28.81 12.77
CA SER A 92 34.35 -29.34 13.04
C SER A 92 35.41 -28.24 13.09
N GLU A 93 35.27 -27.19 12.31
CA GLU A 93 36.15 -26.02 12.24
C GLU A 93 36.01 -25.14 13.48
N GLU A 94 34.78 -24.88 13.94
CA GLU A 94 34.52 -24.15 15.18
C GLU A 94 35.04 -24.86 16.42
N ARG A 95 34.95 -26.20 16.48
CA ARG A 95 35.55 -27.03 17.56
C ARG A 95 37.06 -26.91 17.56
N LEU A 96 37.69 -26.89 16.38
CA LEU A 96 39.15 -26.75 16.25
C LEU A 96 39.60 -25.34 16.69
N LEU A 97 38.89 -24.30 16.29
CA LEU A 97 39.17 -22.93 16.70
C LEU A 97 39.03 -22.75 18.21
N ARG A 98 38.05 -23.40 18.84
CA ARG A 98 37.85 -23.40 20.28
C ARG A 98 39.03 -24.05 20.99
N ALA A 99 39.51 -25.17 20.46
CA ALA A 99 40.67 -25.89 21.01
C ALA A 99 41.98 -25.08 20.93
N ILE A 100 42.13 -24.27 19.89
CA ILE A 100 43.35 -23.47 19.63
C ILE A 100 43.34 -22.13 20.34
N PHE A 101 42.19 -21.39 20.32
CA PHE A 101 42.08 -20.02 20.79
C PHE A 101 41.37 -19.86 22.14
N GLY A 102 40.91 -20.94 22.77
CA GLY A 102 40.19 -20.90 24.04
C GLY A 102 38.80 -20.35 23.94
N GLU A 103 38.14 -20.05 25.09
CA GLU A 103 36.72 -19.63 25.20
C GLU A 103 36.33 -18.30 24.53
N LYS A 104 37.24 -17.67 23.79
CA LYS A 104 36.99 -16.33 23.16
C LYS A 104 36.20 -16.35 21.84
N ALA A 105 36.00 -17.53 21.26
CA ALA A 105 35.04 -17.59 20.13
C ALA A 105 33.63 -17.59 20.69
N ARG A 106 32.92 -16.50 20.58
CA ARG A 106 31.48 -16.42 20.98
C ARG A 106 30.68 -17.45 20.20
N GLU A 107 30.18 -18.45 20.92
CA GLU A 107 29.35 -19.51 20.37
C GLU A 107 27.91 -19.06 20.27
N VAL A 108 27.65 -18.10 19.38
CA VAL A 108 26.31 -17.55 19.17
C VAL A 108 25.89 -17.70 17.73
N ARG A 109 24.59 -17.91 17.54
CA ARG A 109 23.96 -17.98 16.22
C ARG A 109 23.18 -16.69 15.99
N ASP A 110 23.26 -16.16 14.76
CA ASP A 110 22.41 -15.05 14.30
C ASP A 110 20.95 -15.50 14.25
N THR A 111 20.13 -14.89 15.08
CA THR A 111 18.66 -15.03 15.11
C THR A 111 17.97 -13.68 14.97
N SER A 112 18.62 -12.74 14.32
CA SER A 112 18.14 -11.39 14.12
C SER A 112 16.78 -11.34 13.40
N LEU A 113 15.95 -10.39 13.78
CA LEU A 113 14.71 -10.09 13.05
C LEU A 113 15.06 -9.36 11.76
N ARG A 114 14.70 -9.94 10.63
CA ARG A 114 14.89 -9.36 9.31
C ARG A 114 13.56 -9.04 8.67
N LEU A 115 13.53 -8.02 7.82
CA LEU A 115 12.35 -7.69 7.05
C LEU A 115 12.03 -8.82 6.06
N PRO A 116 10.77 -9.32 6.03
CA PRO A 116 10.36 -10.39 5.12
C PRO A 116 10.52 -10.02 3.65
N HIS A 117 10.60 -11.05 2.80
CA HIS A 117 10.65 -10.85 1.35
C HIS A 117 9.38 -10.19 0.81
N GLY A 118 9.56 -9.24 -0.10
CA GLY A 118 8.48 -8.50 -0.73
C GLY A 118 8.03 -7.27 0.05
N GLU A 119 8.63 -7.00 1.20
CA GLU A 119 8.31 -5.85 2.02
C GLU A 119 9.43 -4.81 1.97
N SER A 120 9.05 -3.54 2.06
CA SER A 120 9.95 -2.39 2.13
C SER A 120 9.21 -1.23 2.78
N GLY A 121 9.94 -0.29 3.35
CA GLY A 121 9.29 0.88 3.96
C GLY A 121 10.27 1.75 4.72
N ILE A 122 9.71 2.61 5.56
CA ILE A 122 10.47 3.52 6.42
C ILE A 122 10.10 3.23 7.87
N VAL A 123 11.09 3.10 8.73
CA VAL A 123 10.90 2.93 10.17
C VAL A 123 10.35 4.23 10.76
N VAL A 124 9.14 4.15 11.32
CA VAL A 124 8.46 5.33 11.90
C VAL A 124 8.58 5.40 13.42
N GLU A 125 8.66 4.25 14.08
CA GLU A 125 8.76 4.16 15.53
C GLU A 125 9.45 2.86 15.95
N THR A 126 10.20 2.90 17.05
CA THR A 126 10.74 1.73 17.73
C THR A 126 10.39 1.82 19.21
N ARG A 127 9.97 0.71 19.81
CA ARG A 127 9.67 0.61 21.24
C ARG A 127 10.43 -0.54 21.85
N VAL A 128 11.14 -0.25 22.92
CA VAL A 128 11.92 -1.23 23.68
C VAL A 128 11.31 -1.39 25.05
N PHE A 129 10.95 -2.62 25.39
CA PHE A 129 10.46 -3.02 26.72
C PHE A 129 11.47 -3.95 27.36
N SER A 130 11.86 -3.66 28.59
CA SER A 130 12.87 -4.42 29.32
C SER A 130 12.44 -4.65 30.77
N ARG A 131 12.78 -5.80 31.33
CA ARG A 131 12.57 -6.06 32.73
C ARG A 131 13.34 -5.09 33.66
N GLU A 132 14.47 -4.60 33.19
CA GLU A 132 15.27 -3.61 33.92
C GLU A 132 14.51 -2.29 34.09
N ASN A 133 13.64 -1.95 33.16
CA ASN A 133 12.79 -0.76 33.20
C ASN A 133 11.46 -1.01 33.93
N SER A 134 11.32 -2.14 34.65
CA SER A 134 10.11 -2.55 35.37
C SER A 134 8.90 -2.82 34.44
N ASP A 135 9.09 -3.11 33.18
CA ASP A 135 8.02 -3.50 32.25
C ASP A 135 7.48 -4.88 32.58
N VAL A 136 6.16 -5.04 32.50
CA VAL A 136 5.51 -6.34 32.72
C VAL A 136 5.63 -7.18 31.46
N LEU A 137 6.61 -8.10 31.44
CA LEU A 137 6.86 -9.02 30.34
C LEU A 137 6.41 -10.45 30.68
N GLN A 138 6.18 -11.26 29.66
CA GLN A 138 5.85 -12.67 29.85
C GLN A 138 6.99 -13.44 30.57
N PRO A 139 6.66 -14.51 31.33
CA PRO A 139 7.67 -15.32 31.95
C PRO A 139 8.72 -15.83 30.97
N GLY A 140 10.01 -15.69 31.31
CA GLY A 140 11.11 -16.11 30.41
C GLY A 140 11.54 -15.09 29.35
N VAL A 141 10.80 -14.00 29.14
CA VAL A 141 11.18 -12.91 28.24
C VAL A 141 11.99 -11.87 28.99
N ILE A 142 13.13 -11.47 28.44
CA ILE A 142 14.05 -10.48 29.03
C ILE A 142 13.79 -9.10 28.45
N LYS A 143 13.73 -9.00 27.13
CA LYS A 143 13.56 -7.76 26.38
C LYS A 143 12.65 -7.99 25.17
N VAL A 144 11.79 -7.04 24.86
CA VAL A 144 10.94 -7.03 23.66
C VAL A 144 11.21 -5.75 22.91
N VAL A 145 11.50 -5.87 21.63
CA VAL A 145 11.64 -4.73 20.72
C VAL A 145 10.54 -4.81 19.67
N ARG A 146 9.79 -3.72 19.53
CA ARG A 146 8.78 -3.55 18.48
C ARG A 146 9.24 -2.46 17.52
N VAL A 147 9.22 -2.79 16.23
CA VAL A 147 9.58 -1.88 15.15
C VAL A 147 8.33 -1.66 14.29
N TYR A 148 7.98 -0.40 14.09
CA TYR A 148 6.85 -0.01 13.24
C TYR A 148 7.37 0.53 11.91
N ILE A 149 6.96 -0.08 10.81
CA ILE A 149 7.39 0.26 9.46
C ILE A 149 6.19 0.76 8.65
N ALA A 150 6.30 1.97 8.12
CA ALA A 150 5.32 2.54 7.20
C ALA A 150 5.64 2.12 5.76
N GLN A 151 4.67 1.49 5.12
CA GLN A 151 4.72 1.13 3.70
C GLN A 151 3.79 2.04 2.92
N LYS A 152 4.28 2.56 1.81
CA LYS A 152 3.49 3.33 0.85
C LYS A 152 3.01 2.40 -0.25
N ARG A 153 1.73 2.06 -0.24
CA ARG A 153 1.12 1.17 -1.24
C ARG A 153 0.35 1.98 -2.27
N LYS A 154 0.85 1.99 -3.49
CA LYS A 154 0.18 2.56 -4.66
C LYS A 154 -0.80 1.57 -5.25
N ILE A 155 -1.83 2.08 -5.92
CA ILE A 155 -2.78 1.24 -6.63
C ILE A 155 -2.08 0.49 -7.77
N SER A 156 -2.41 -0.78 -7.90
CA SER A 156 -1.81 -1.68 -8.90
C SER A 156 -2.87 -2.53 -9.59
N VAL A 157 -2.49 -3.18 -10.68
CA VAL A 157 -3.34 -4.15 -11.38
C VAL A 157 -3.70 -5.29 -10.42
N GLY A 158 -4.99 -5.64 -10.37
CA GLY A 158 -5.52 -6.65 -9.46
C GLY A 158 -6.14 -6.08 -8.18
N ASP A 159 -5.93 -4.81 -7.86
CA ASP A 159 -6.54 -4.18 -6.70
C ASP A 159 -8.05 -3.99 -6.89
N LYS A 160 -8.79 -4.10 -5.80
CA LYS A 160 -10.24 -3.87 -5.79
C LYS A 160 -10.54 -2.40 -5.56
N MET A 161 -11.44 -1.86 -6.37
CA MET A 161 -11.99 -0.53 -6.21
C MET A 161 -13.50 -0.58 -6.05
N ALA A 162 -14.07 0.35 -5.32
CA ALA A 162 -15.50 0.48 -5.14
C ALA A 162 -15.92 1.94 -5.03
N GLY A 163 -17.15 2.22 -5.50
CA GLY A 163 -17.80 3.49 -5.25
C GLY A 163 -18.77 3.42 -4.06
N ARG A 164 -19.57 4.47 -3.89
CA ARG A 164 -20.56 4.61 -2.79
C ARG A 164 -21.89 3.89 -3.04
N HIS A 165 -22.10 3.30 -4.21
CA HIS A 165 -23.36 2.75 -4.67
C HIS A 165 -23.34 1.22 -4.84
N GLY A 166 -22.46 0.51 -4.10
CA GLY A 166 -22.33 -0.94 -4.24
C GLY A 166 -21.65 -1.39 -5.53
N ASN A 167 -21.17 -0.46 -6.34
CA ASN A 167 -20.40 -0.73 -7.52
C ASN A 167 -18.95 -1.05 -7.12
N LYS A 168 -18.48 -2.22 -7.53
CA LYS A 168 -17.14 -2.74 -7.23
C LYS A 168 -16.51 -3.27 -8.51
N GLY A 169 -15.20 -3.19 -8.57
CA GLY A 169 -14.44 -3.70 -9.70
C GLY A 169 -13.00 -4.02 -9.33
N VAL A 170 -12.29 -4.60 -10.26
CA VAL A 170 -10.88 -4.94 -10.14
C VAL A 170 -10.09 -4.21 -11.22
N VAL A 171 -9.00 -3.59 -10.85
CA VAL A 171 -8.12 -2.89 -11.79
C VAL A 171 -7.53 -3.91 -12.78
N SER A 172 -7.92 -3.79 -14.05
CA SER A 172 -7.45 -4.67 -15.13
C SER A 172 -6.16 -4.19 -15.74
N ARG A 173 -6.07 -2.89 -15.91
CA ARG A 173 -4.92 -2.26 -16.58
C ARG A 173 -4.75 -0.81 -16.13
N ILE A 174 -3.52 -0.34 -16.20
CA ILE A 174 -3.14 1.06 -16.00
C ILE A 174 -2.49 1.50 -17.31
N LEU A 175 -3.07 2.51 -17.97
CA LEU A 175 -2.57 3.04 -19.24
C LEU A 175 -1.97 4.42 -19.05
N PRO A 176 -0.97 4.78 -19.86
CA PRO A 176 -0.44 6.13 -19.91
C PRO A 176 -1.52 7.12 -20.38
N PRO A 177 -1.43 8.42 -19.98
CA PRO A 177 -2.43 9.42 -20.33
C PRO A 177 -2.69 9.56 -21.84
N GLU A 178 -1.68 9.32 -22.65
CA GLU A 178 -1.74 9.42 -24.12
C GLU A 178 -2.65 8.37 -24.76
N ASP A 179 -2.73 7.18 -24.15
CA ASP A 179 -3.53 6.06 -24.64
C ASP A 179 -4.97 6.09 -24.12
N MET A 180 -5.25 6.91 -23.09
CA MET A 180 -6.58 7.02 -22.51
C MET A 180 -7.54 7.77 -23.42
N PRO A 181 -8.84 7.42 -23.43
CA PRO A 181 -9.86 8.26 -24.06
C PRO A 181 -9.83 9.68 -23.47
N PHE A 182 -10.09 10.68 -24.31
CA PHE A 182 -10.01 12.07 -23.89
C PHE A 182 -11.22 12.90 -24.39
N LEU A 183 -11.48 13.99 -23.70
CA LEU A 183 -12.50 14.97 -24.04
C LEU A 183 -12.07 15.89 -25.18
N ALA A 184 -13.01 16.62 -25.77
CA ALA A 184 -12.72 17.59 -26.84
C ALA A 184 -11.73 18.71 -26.46
N ASP A 185 -11.59 18.98 -25.16
CA ASP A 185 -10.61 19.92 -24.60
C ASP A 185 -9.22 19.31 -24.42
N GLY A 186 -9.04 18.02 -24.76
CA GLY A 186 -7.79 17.29 -24.60
C GLY A 186 -7.57 16.65 -23.22
N THR A 187 -8.51 16.79 -22.29
CA THR A 187 -8.41 16.21 -20.95
C THR A 187 -8.59 14.68 -21.01
N PRO A 188 -7.60 13.87 -20.62
CA PRO A 188 -7.74 12.41 -20.59
C PRO A 188 -8.64 11.98 -19.45
N LEU A 189 -9.35 10.86 -19.63
CA LEU A 189 -10.11 10.23 -18.56
C LEU A 189 -9.19 9.58 -17.53
N ASP A 190 -9.63 9.58 -16.29
CA ASP A 190 -8.89 8.93 -15.19
C ASP A 190 -9.32 7.48 -14.98
N ILE A 191 -10.61 7.19 -15.19
CA ILE A 191 -11.21 5.87 -14.95
C ILE A 191 -12.18 5.57 -16.10
N VAL A 192 -12.15 4.34 -16.58
CA VAL A 192 -13.12 3.83 -17.57
C VAL A 192 -13.81 2.60 -16.97
N LEU A 193 -15.12 2.70 -16.84
CA LEU A 193 -15.99 1.68 -16.26
C LEU A 193 -16.90 1.06 -17.34
N ASN A 194 -17.40 -0.15 -17.07
CA ASN A 194 -18.33 -0.82 -17.96
C ASN A 194 -19.78 -0.45 -17.59
N PRO A 195 -20.55 0.17 -18.50
CA PRO A 195 -21.94 0.52 -18.24
C PRO A 195 -22.87 -0.70 -18.08
N LEU A 196 -22.50 -1.87 -18.59
CA LEU A 196 -23.30 -3.10 -18.46
C LEU A 196 -23.44 -3.58 -17.01
N GLY A 197 -22.54 -3.13 -16.12
CA GLY A 197 -22.63 -3.42 -14.68
C GLY A 197 -23.73 -2.64 -13.95
N VAL A 198 -24.41 -1.69 -14.58
CA VAL A 198 -25.41 -0.83 -13.94
C VAL A 198 -26.83 -1.42 -14.00
N PRO A 199 -27.39 -1.84 -15.17
CA PRO A 199 -28.80 -2.19 -15.30
C PRO A 199 -29.20 -3.38 -14.43
N SER A 200 -28.42 -4.45 -14.44
CA SER A 200 -28.73 -5.68 -13.71
C SER A 200 -28.63 -5.51 -12.18
N ARG A 201 -27.81 -4.58 -11.72
CA ARG A 201 -27.57 -4.33 -10.29
C ARG A 201 -28.45 -3.24 -9.71
N MET A 202 -29.24 -2.55 -10.54
CA MET A 202 -30.20 -1.53 -10.14
C MET A 202 -29.61 -0.42 -9.25
N ASN A 203 -28.35 -0.07 -9.46
CA ASN A 203 -27.63 0.98 -8.70
C ASN A 203 -27.44 2.24 -9.54
N ILE A 204 -28.54 2.77 -10.06
CA ILE A 204 -28.56 3.98 -10.91
C ILE A 204 -27.93 5.22 -10.24
N GLY A 205 -27.89 5.26 -8.91
CA GLY A 205 -27.31 6.33 -8.14
C GLY A 205 -25.87 6.67 -8.53
N GLN A 206 -25.09 5.69 -8.99
CA GLN A 206 -23.73 5.95 -9.49
C GLN A 206 -23.71 6.83 -10.76
N VAL A 207 -24.69 6.66 -11.66
CA VAL A 207 -24.82 7.48 -12.86
C VAL A 207 -25.27 8.89 -12.51
N LEU A 208 -26.23 9.03 -11.59
CA LEU A 208 -26.68 10.31 -11.10
C LEU A 208 -25.57 11.08 -10.39
N GLU A 209 -24.72 10.38 -9.61
CA GLU A 209 -23.53 10.96 -8.98
C GLU A 209 -22.54 11.50 -10.03
N VAL A 210 -22.27 10.75 -11.08
CA VAL A 210 -21.37 11.16 -12.16
C VAL A 210 -21.85 12.43 -12.85
N HIS A 211 -23.14 12.51 -13.15
CA HIS A 211 -23.73 13.69 -13.78
C HIS A 211 -23.73 14.92 -12.87
N LEU A 212 -24.17 14.75 -11.62
CA LEU A 212 -24.19 15.85 -10.66
C LEU A 212 -22.79 16.32 -10.30
N GLY A 213 -21.83 15.38 -10.22
CA GLY A 213 -20.46 15.68 -9.92
C GLY A 213 -19.76 16.58 -10.95
N ILE A 214 -20.00 16.36 -12.25
CA ILE A 214 -19.41 17.21 -13.29
C ILE A 214 -20.07 18.61 -13.31
N ALA A 215 -21.37 18.69 -13.07
CA ALA A 215 -22.06 19.97 -12.93
C ALA A 215 -21.52 20.74 -11.72
N ALA A 216 -21.39 20.08 -10.58
CA ALA A 216 -20.85 20.67 -9.35
C ALA A 216 -19.42 21.21 -9.54
N LYS A 217 -18.56 20.45 -10.22
CA LYS A 217 -17.19 20.89 -10.51
C LYS A 217 -17.16 22.16 -11.36
N LYS A 218 -17.98 22.21 -12.41
CA LYS A 218 -18.05 23.39 -13.29
C LYS A 218 -18.62 24.62 -12.60
N LEU A 219 -19.61 24.43 -11.72
CA LEU A 219 -20.25 25.51 -10.97
C LEU A 219 -19.50 25.90 -9.69
N GLY A 220 -18.45 25.14 -9.31
CA GLY A 220 -17.68 25.36 -8.10
C GLY A 220 -18.44 25.01 -6.81
N TRP A 221 -19.42 24.12 -6.90
CA TRP A 221 -20.26 23.73 -5.76
C TRP A 221 -19.72 22.52 -5.03
N LYS A 222 -20.00 22.45 -3.72
CA LYS A 222 -19.93 21.25 -2.91
C LYS A 222 -21.34 20.81 -2.57
N ILE A 223 -21.74 19.63 -3.06
CA ILE A 223 -23.11 19.12 -2.92
C ILE A 223 -23.13 18.01 -1.87
N MET A 224 -24.12 18.08 -0.98
CA MET A 224 -24.40 17.05 0.01
C MET A 224 -25.77 16.47 -0.28
N THR A 225 -25.85 15.16 -0.51
CA THR A 225 -27.07 14.42 -0.83
C THR A 225 -27.32 13.34 0.23
N PRO A 226 -28.08 13.63 1.31
CA PRO A 226 -28.52 12.61 2.25
C PRO A 226 -29.30 11.50 1.57
N VAL A 227 -29.28 10.28 2.10
CA VAL A 227 -29.83 9.07 1.47
C VAL A 227 -31.29 9.22 1.04
N PHE A 228 -32.13 9.83 1.87
CA PHE A 228 -33.56 10.01 1.60
C PHE A 228 -33.96 11.43 1.15
N ASN A 229 -33.00 12.30 0.96
CA ASN A 229 -33.21 13.67 0.50
C ASN A 229 -32.12 14.05 -0.49
N GLY A 230 -31.95 13.23 -1.52
CA GLY A 230 -31.01 13.47 -2.62
C GLY A 230 -31.63 14.31 -3.73
N ALA A 231 -30.79 14.62 -4.75
CA ALA A 231 -31.24 15.31 -5.95
C ALA A 231 -32.04 14.36 -6.86
N ASN A 232 -33.14 14.85 -7.43
CA ASN A 232 -33.90 14.12 -8.43
C ASN A 232 -33.36 14.37 -9.85
N GLU A 233 -33.83 13.57 -10.82
CA GLU A 233 -33.34 13.65 -12.21
C GLU A 233 -33.55 15.04 -12.85
N ALA A 234 -34.70 15.68 -12.56
CA ALA A 234 -35.03 17.01 -13.10
C ALA A 234 -34.09 18.11 -12.55
N GLU A 235 -33.76 18.03 -11.26
CA GLU A 235 -32.79 18.93 -10.62
C GLU A 235 -31.39 18.74 -11.19
N ILE A 236 -30.97 17.49 -11.42
CA ILE A 236 -29.65 17.17 -12.02
C ILE A 236 -29.59 17.72 -13.46
N ALA A 237 -30.64 17.50 -14.27
CA ALA A 237 -30.71 18.01 -15.63
C ALA A 237 -30.65 19.57 -15.66
N GLU A 238 -31.27 20.21 -14.71
CA GLU A 238 -31.20 21.68 -14.57
C GLU A 238 -29.79 22.14 -14.18
N CYS A 239 -29.12 21.43 -13.24
CA CYS A 239 -27.74 21.72 -12.87
C CYS A 239 -26.77 21.55 -14.07
N LEU A 240 -26.97 20.51 -14.89
CA LEU A 240 -26.18 20.30 -16.11
C LEU A 240 -26.38 21.47 -17.11
N ARG A 241 -27.62 21.94 -17.32
CA ARG A 241 -27.91 23.09 -18.18
C ARG A 241 -27.25 24.35 -17.67
N GLN A 242 -27.35 24.63 -16.36
CA GLN A 242 -26.68 25.79 -15.73
C GLN A 242 -25.15 25.72 -15.87
N ALA A 243 -24.58 24.52 -15.87
CA ALA A 243 -23.15 24.29 -16.11
C ALA A 243 -22.75 24.39 -17.61
N GLY A 244 -23.72 24.63 -18.50
CA GLY A 244 -23.48 24.67 -19.96
C GLY A 244 -23.14 23.30 -20.55
N LEU A 245 -23.67 22.23 -19.96
CA LEU A 245 -23.53 20.85 -20.40
C LEU A 245 -24.85 20.34 -21.01
N ARG A 246 -24.77 19.25 -21.74
CA ARG A 246 -25.98 18.56 -22.20
C ARG A 246 -26.72 17.99 -20.99
N ASP A 247 -28.03 18.07 -21.03
CA ASP A 247 -28.93 17.59 -19.97
C ASP A 247 -28.93 16.06 -19.81
N ASP A 248 -28.49 15.32 -20.84
CA ASP A 248 -28.29 13.87 -20.81
C ASP A 248 -26.92 13.45 -20.22
N GLY A 249 -26.06 14.37 -19.84
CA GLY A 249 -24.75 14.13 -19.24
C GLY A 249 -23.76 13.40 -20.15
N LYS A 250 -24.05 13.33 -21.46
CA LYS A 250 -23.18 12.68 -22.44
C LYS A 250 -22.31 13.66 -23.17
N THR A 251 -21.11 13.21 -23.54
CA THR A 251 -20.16 13.99 -24.34
C THR A 251 -19.48 13.09 -25.37
N THR A 252 -18.92 13.72 -26.39
CA THR A 252 -18.11 13.01 -27.38
C THR A 252 -16.72 12.78 -26.82
N LEU A 253 -16.28 11.53 -26.81
CA LEU A 253 -14.93 11.13 -26.48
C LEU A 253 -14.12 10.83 -27.72
N TYR A 254 -12.82 10.96 -27.62
CA TYR A 254 -11.85 10.62 -28.63
C TYR A 254 -10.94 9.50 -28.11
N ASP A 255 -10.61 8.57 -28.98
CA ASP A 255 -9.69 7.48 -28.66
C ASP A 255 -8.26 8.01 -28.60
N GLY A 256 -7.55 7.78 -27.51
CA GLY A 256 -6.19 8.29 -27.30
C GLY A 256 -5.16 7.73 -28.26
N ARG A 257 -5.37 6.51 -28.76
CA ARG A 257 -4.44 5.84 -29.70
C ARG A 257 -4.64 6.25 -31.15
N THR A 258 -5.89 6.44 -31.54
CA THR A 258 -6.25 6.70 -32.94
C THR A 258 -6.61 8.15 -33.23
N GLY A 259 -6.95 8.91 -32.17
CA GLY A 259 -7.47 10.28 -32.27
C GLY A 259 -8.87 10.38 -32.87
N LYS A 260 -9.54 9.24 -33.15
CA LYS A 260 -10.88 9.24 -33.74
C LYS A 260 -11.95 9.42 -32.68
N PRO A 261 -13.05 10.12 -32.99
CA PRO A 261 -14.19 10.20 -32.08
C PRO A 261 -14.86 8.85 -31.93
N PHE A 262 -15.47 8.60 -30.77
CA PHE A 262 -16.35 7.45 -30.56
C PHE A 262 -17.63 7.61 -31.38
N ASP A 263 -18.18 6.49 -31.85
CA ASP A 263 -19.38 6.47 -32.69
C ASP A 263 -20.60 7.10 -32.00
N ASN A 264 -20.68 6.95 -30.69
CA ASN A 264 -21.79 7.47 -29.88
C ASN A 264 -21.27 8.30 -28.70
N PRO A 265 -22.04 9.33 -28.29
CA PRO A 265 -21.73 10.06 -27.08
C PRO A 265 -21.74 9.16 -25.83
N VAL A 266 -20.82 9.39 -24.93
CA VAL A 266 -20.58 8.58 -23.73
C VAL A 266 -20.91 9.40 -22.48
N THR A 267 -21.44 8.74 -21.44
CA THR A 267 -21.63 9.33 -20.11
C THR A 267 -20.28 9.59 -19.49
N VAL A 268 -19.96 10.85 -19.21
CA VAL A 268 -18.72 11.28 -18.58
C VAL A 268 -19.03 12.25 -17.46
N GLY A 269 -18.35 12.11 -16.35
CA GLY A 269 -18.51 13.01 -15.22
C GLY A 269 -17.49 12.76 -14.13
N ILE A 270 -17.87 13.05 -12.91
CA ILE A 270 -17.01 12.94 -11.74
C ILE A 270 -17.70 12.07 -10.69
N MET A 271 -16.95 11.11 -10.20
CA MET A 271 -17.39 10.20 -9.17
C MET A 271 -16.54 10.38 -7.91
#